data_e8fb00fababc3fbcb670d6c0ccb897b0
#
_entry.id   e8fb00fababc3fbcb670d6c0ccb897b0
#
_cell.length_a   1.000
_cell.length_b   1.000
_cell.length_c   1.000
_cell.angle_alpha   90.00
_cell.angle_beta   90.00
_cell.angle_gamma   90.00
#
_symmetry.space_group_name_H-M   'P 1'
#
loop_
_entity.id
_entity.type
_entity.pdbx_description
1 polymer ?
#
loop_
_entity_poly.entity_id
_entity_poly.type
_entity_poly.pdbx_seq_one_letter_code
_entity_poly.pdbx_strand_id
1 'polypeptide(L)'
;MGDVVRIGSRASKLARRQVSEWLAPLVGQFPEVAFKREVILEGGDQDRVTPTLAEVAKTAGGSAFSTNQEAALVTGKVDVIVHSLKDLPTAVTEGTTLLTTPGPREDVRDVLCGATLAGLPEGATVGTGAPRRVAQLLALRPDLNVVPIRGNVPGRLARTTKGALDAVVLAAAGLNRLGLTPEIHEVLDPRHFLPSPGQGALGIQVRTDSLAARLLTGTGDSDVDACVRAERALLADLHGGCSVPVGAWGRVERDGLLHLSAAVTSADGTRQVTAEATGPADEPEKLGFTVAADLLNQGAADILSAIRSSL
;
A
#
# COMPACT_ATOMS: atom_id res chain seq x y z
N MET A 1 37.10 -4.64 9.85
CA MET A 1 35.72 -4.63 10.34
C MET A 1 34.85 -4.84 9.12
N GLY A 2 33.94 -5.84 9.12
CA GLY A 2 33.02 -6.02 8.00
C GLY A 2 32.03 -4.85 7.90
N ASP A 3 31.48 -4.68 6.72
CA ASP A 3 30.45 -3.66 6.46
C ASP A 3 29.20 -3.92 7.30
N VAL A 4 28.56 -2.87 7.80
CA VAL A 4 27.34 -2.94 8.59
C VAL A 4 26.24 -2.14 7.90
N VAL A 5 25.10 -2.78 7.63
CA VAL A 5 23.88 -2.16 7.10
C VAL A 5 22.80 -2.17 8.17
N ARG A 6 22.35 -0.99 8.59
CA ARG A 6 21.29 -0.81 9.60
C ARG A 6 19.94 -0.68 8.90
N ILE A 7 19.00 -1.55 9.26
CA ILE A 7 17.69 -1.64 8.63
C ILE A 7 16.63 -1.11 9.59
N GLY A 8 16.01 0.01 9.24
CA GLY A 8 14.91 0.61 9.97
C GLY A 8 13.56 -0.02 9.59
N SER A 9 12.70 -0.21 10.56
CA SER A 9 11.31 -0.60 10.36
C SER A 9 10.41 -0.18 11.51
N ARG A 10 9.10 -0.14 11.26
CA ARG A 10 8.09 0.06 12.32
C ARG A 10 8.09 -1.09 13.32
N ALA A 11 7.57 -0.83 14.53
CA ALA A 11 7.51 -1.80 15.62
C ALA A 11 6.49 -2.94 15.40
N SER A 12 5.56 -2.80 14.45
CA SER A 12 4.47 -3.76 14.24
C SER A 12 4.98 -5.16 13.86
N LYS A 13 4.22 -6.20 14.24
CA LYS A 13 4.54 -7.59 13.90
C LYS A 13 4.65 -7.78 12.38
N LEU A 14 3.78 -7.11 11.61
CA LEU A 14 3.80 -7.15 10.14
C LEU A 14 5.08 -6.52 9.59
N ALA A 15 5.46 -5.32 10.05
CA ALA A 15 6.67 -4.65 9.56
C ALA A 15 7.94 -5.48 9.86
N ARG A 16 8.03 -6.07 11.05
CA ARG A 16 9.14 -6.98 11.38
C ARG A 16 9.17 -8.23 10.50
N ARG A 17 8.00 -8.77 10.12
CA ARG A 17 7.91 -9.91 9.21
C ARG A 17 8.35 -9.54 7.80
N GLN A 18 7.95 -8.36 7.31
CA GLN A 18 8.38 -7.82 6.02
C GLN A 18 9.91 -7.66 5.93
N VAL A 19 10.55 -7.12 6.98
CA VAL A 19 12.02 -7.05 7.04
C VAL A 19 12.64 -8.46 7.02
N SER A 20 12.07 -9.42 7.75
CA SER A 20 12.59 -10.80 7.78
C SER A 20 12.51 -11.47 6.42
N GLU A 21 11.40 -11.31 5.73
CA GLU A 21 11.14 -11.86 4.41
C GLU A 21 12.11 -11.28 3.37
N TRP A 22 12.22 -9.95 3.34
CA TRP A 22 13.13 -9.24 2.45
C TRP A 22 14.60 -9.59 2.71
N LEU A 23 15.01 -9.69 3.97
CA LEU A 23 16.40 -9.89 4.37
C LEU A 23 16.88 -11.33 4.15
N ALA A 24 15.99 -12.31 4.19
CA ALA A 24 16.37 -13.72 4.15
C ALA A 24 17.27 -14.11 2.96
N PRO A 25 16.97 -13.73 1.70
CA PRO A 25 17.85 -14.02 0.56
C PRO A 25 19.15 -13.20 0.59
N LEU A 26 19.14 -11.97 1.12
CA LEU A 26 20.28 -11.05 1.09
C LEU A 26 21.42 -11.49 2.02
N VAL A 27 21.12 -12.12 3.15
CA VAL A 27 22.15 -12.65 4.07
C VAL A 27 23.04 -13.69 3.37
N GLY A 28 22.46 -14.52 2.51
CA GLY A 28 23.25 -15.47 1.72
C GLY A 28 23.99 -14.82 0.54
N GLN A 29 23.45 -13.77 -0.04
CA GLN A 29 24.02 -13.03 -1.15
C GLN A 29 25.22 -12.15 -0.74
N PHE A 30 25.17 -11.61 0.49
CA PHE A 30 26.20 -10.70 1.05
C PHE A 30 26.73 -11.23 2.39
N PRO A 31 27.46 -12.34 2.42
CA PRO A 31 27.90 -12.99 3.67
C PRO A 31 28.89 -12.15 4.48
N GLU A 32 29.58 -11.19 3.85
CA GLU A 32 30.52 -10.26 4.49
C GLU A 32 29.83 -9.05 5.16
N VAL A 33 28.53 -8.85 4.92
CA VAL A 33 27.78 -7.70 5.43
C VAL A 33 26.99 -8.10 6.67
N ALA A 34 27.18 -7.35 7.76
CA ALA A 34 26.38 -7.51 8.97
C ALA A 34 25.10 -6.66 8.88
N PHE A 35 23.95 -7.31 8.80
CA PHE A 35 22.65 -6.63 8.80
C PHE A 35 22.12 -6.48 10.23
N LYS A 36 21.88 -5.23 10.68
CA LYS A 36 21.32 -4.89 11.99
C LYS A 36 19.94 -4.28 11.86
N ARG A 37 18.99 -4.71 12.68
CA ARG A 37 17.61 -4.19 12.68
C ARG A 37 17.41 -3.14 13.75
N GLU A 38 16.79 -2.02 13.36
CA GLU A 38 16.45 -0.90 14.23
C GLU A 38 14.95 -0.64 14.17
N VAL A 39 14.32 -0.48 15.34
CA VAL A 39 12.89 -0.14 15.41
C VAL A 39 12.73 1.37 15.46
N ILE A 40 11.89 1.90 14.57
CA ILE A 40 11.54 3.32 14.51
C ILE A 40 10.05 3.45 14.78
N LEU A 41 9.70 4.29 15.76
CA LEU A 41 8.31 4.56 16.12
C LEU A 41 7.75 5.67 15.24
N GLU A 42 6.58 5.45 14.66
CA GLU A 42 5.85 6.42 13.86
C GLU A 42 4.65 7.00 14.62
N GLY A 43 4.26 8.23 14.25
CA GLY A 43 3.09 8.91 14.83
C GLY A 43 1.81 8.07 14.69
N GLY A 44 1.60 7.45 13.54
CA GLY A 44 0.46 6.57 13.29
C GLY A 44 0.44 5.27 14.12
N ASP A 45 1.59 4.84 14.68
CA ASP A 45 1.67 3.71 15.60
C ASP A 45 1.31 4.11 17.04
N GLN A 46 1.59 5.36 17.39
CA GLN A 46 1.36 5.92 18.73
C GLN A 46 -0.06 6.47 18.88
N ASP A 47 -0.54 7.19 17.88
CA ASP A 47 -1.90 7.74 17.88
C ASP A 47 -2.92 6.66 17.47
N ARG A 48 -3.72 6.22 18.44
CA ARG A 48 -4.81 5.26 18.26
C ARG A 48 -6.20 5.88 18.46
N VAL A 49 -6.25 7.18 18.74
CA VAL A 49 -7.46 7.90 19.11
C VAL A 49 -8.02 8.68 17.91
N THR A 50 -7.17 9.34 17.14
CA THR A 50 -7.58 10.13 15.96
C THR A 50 -8.30 9.24 14.94
N PRO A 51 -9.51 9.59 14.48
CA PRO A 51 -10.38 8.71 13.69
C PRO A 51 -9.79 8.29 12.36
N THR A 52 -9.11 9.21 11.64
CA THR A 52 -8.62 8.97 10.28
C THR A 52 -7.08 9.07 10.17
N LEU A 53 -6.51 8.31 9.22
CA LEU A 53 -5.09 8.42 8.91
C LEU A 53 -4.71 9.76 8.26
N ALA A 54 -5.66 10.40 7.58
CA ALA A 54 -5.45 11.72 6.97
C ALA A 54 -5.23 12.80 8.05
N GLU A 55 -5.99 12.77 9.12
CA GLU A 55 -5.81 13.70 10.26
C GLU A 55 -4.49 13.46 10.98
N VAL A 56 -4.10 12.19 11.16
CA VAL A 56 -2.77 11.86 11.74
C VAL A 56 -1.64 12.34 10.84
N ALA A 57 -1.76 12.20 9.53
CA ALA A 57 -0.75 12.68 8.58
C ALA A 57 -0.61 14.21 8.62
N LYS A 58 -1.72 14.96 8.75
CA LYS A 58 -1.68 16.43 8.92
C LYS A 58 -0.88 16.85 10.16
N THR A 59 -1.11 16.19 11.29
CA THR A 59 -0.41 16.48 12.55
C THR A 59 1.03 15.99 12.59
N ALA A 60 1.35 14.94 11.82
CA ALA A 60 2.69 14.35 11.73
C ALA A 60 3.58 15.00 10.66
N GLY A 61 3.10 16.04 9.97
CA GLY A 61 3.90 16.76 8.97
C GLY A 61 4.10 16.04 7.64
N GLY A 62 3.15 15.16 7.24
CA GLY A 62 3.20 14.49 5.94
C GLY A 62 2.59 13.09 5.94
N SER A 63 3.39 12.06 6.23
CA SER A 63 2.90 10.67 6.28
C SER A 63 2.73 10.18 7.71
N ALA A 64 1.61 9.50 7.96
CA ALA A 64 1.36 8.89 9.28
C ALA A 64 2.34 7.75 9.63
N PHE A 65 3.05 7.19 8.64
CA PHE A 65 3.81 5.96 8.80
C PHE A 65 5.22 5.94 8.19
N SER A 66 5.73 7.06 7.69
CA SER A 66 7.07 7.14 7.08
C SER A 66 7.94 8.30 7.55
N THR A 67 7.37 9.35 8.15
CA THR A 67 8.07 10.60 8.46
C THR A 67 9.29 10.39 9.36
N ASN A 68 9.15 9.66 10.48
CA ASN A 68 10.27 9.41 11.39
C ASN A 68 11.29 8.43 10.80
N GLN A 69 10.85 7.48 9.99
CA GLN A 69 11.72 6.54 9.28
C GLN A 69 12.58 7.28 8.26
N GLU A 70 11.98 8.14 7.44
CA GLU A 70 12.70 8.94 6.45
C GLU A 70 13.68 9.90 7.12
N ALA A 71 13.31 10.55 8.22
CA ALA A 71 14.23 11.36 9.01
C ALA A 71 15.43 10.56 9.56
N ALA A 72 15.18 9.33 10.03
CA ALA A 72 16.23 8.42 10.50
C ALA A 72 17.16 7.98 9.35
N LEU A 73 16.64 7.82 8.15
CA LEU A 73 17.41 7.50 6.95
C LEU A 73 18.30 8.66 6.52
N VAL A 74 17.73 9.87 6.38
CA VAL A 74 18.45 11.09 5.97
C VAL A 74 19.57 11.43 6.96
N THR A 75 19.30 11.32 8.27
CA THR A 75 20.31 11.58 9.32
C THR A 75 21.36 10.48 9.49
N GLY A 76 21.25 9.38 8.73
CA GLY A 76 22.19 8.27 8.80
C GLY A 76 22.08 7.41 10.06
N LYS A 77 20.97 7.50 10.81
CA LYS A 77 20.68 6.59 11.93
C LYS A 77 20.45 5.17 11.46
N VAL A 78 19.83 5.03 10.28
CA VAL A 78 19.68 3.77 9.54
C VAL A 78 20.15 3.94 8.09
N ASP A 79 20.41 2.84 7.41
CA ASP A 79 20.93 2.82 6.04
C ASP A 79 19.89 2.39 5.02
N VAL A 80 18.89 1.63 5.48
CA VAL A 80 17.78 1.09 4.69
C VAL A 80 16.50 1.18 5.51
N ILE A 81 15.36 1.44 4.84
CA ILE A 81 14.04 1.26 5.42
C ILE A 81 13.23 0.33 4.54
N VAL A 82 12.51 -0.58 5.18
CA VAL A 82 11.56 -1.49 4.52
C VAL A 82 10.14 -1.03 4.82
N HIS A 83 9.43 -0.60 3.78
CA HIS A 83 8.05 -0.13 3.86
C HIS A 83 7.05 -1.15 3.29
N SER A 84 5.81 -1.11 3.74
CA SER A 84 4.70 -1.49 2.89
C SER A 84 4.56 -0.40 1.83
N LEU A 85 4.83 -0.69 0.57
CA LEU A 85 4.98 0.35 -0.47
C LEU A 85 3.75 1.26 -0.59
N LYS A 86 2.55 0.72 -0.43
CA LYS A 86 1.29 1.48 -0.47
C LYS A 86 1.17 2.58 0.60
N ASP A 87 1.94 2.49 1.68
CA ASP A 87 1.93 3.46 2.78
C ASP A 87 2.97 4.58 2.57
N LEU A 88 3.84 4.46 1.56
CA LEU A 88 4.87 5.44 1.22
C LEU A 88 4.31 6.49 0.25
N PRO A 89 4.49 7.79 0.53
CA PRO A 89 4.12 8.86 -0.41
C PRO A 89 4.72 8.66 -1.80
N THR A 90 4.06 9.20 -2.82
CA THR A 90 4.57 9.13 -4.21
C THR A 90 5.78 10.04 -4.41
N ALA A 91 5.85 11.16 -3.71
CA ALA A 91 7.03 12.02 -3.68
C ALA A 91 8.17 11.34 -2.92
N VAL A 92 9.36 11.39 -3.47
CA VAL A 92 10.58 10.84 -2.86
C VAL A 92 11.22 11.91 -1.97
N THR A 93 11.56 11.55 -0.74
CA THR A 93 12.27 12.45 0.19
C THR A 93 13.67 12.76 -0.34
N GLU A 94 14.05 14.03 -0.36
CA GLU A 94 15.36 14.49 -0.81
C GLU A 94 16.50 13.76 -0.08
N GLY A 95 17.54 13.37 -0.82
CA GLY A 95 18.68 12.61 -0.30
C GLY A 95 18.40 11.11 -0.12
N THR A 96 17.22 10.63 -0.55
CA THR A 96 16.86 9.19 -0.52
C THR A 96 16.52 8.68 -1.90
N THR A 97 16.58 7.37 -2.06
CA THR A 97 16.20 6.65 -3.30
C THR A 97 15.31 5.47 -2.93
N LEU A 98 14.22 5.31 -3.64
CA LEU A 98 13.41 4.09 -3.60
C LEU A 98 13.99 3.13 -4.64
N LEU A 99 14.55 2.04 -4.16
CA LEU A 99 15.13 1.00 -5.03
C LEU A 99 14.04 0.12 -5.62
N THR A 100 14.41 -0.64 -6.66
CA THR A 100 13.57 -1.65 -7.28
C THR A 100 12.93 -2.56 -6.25
N THR A 101 11.64 -2.72 -6.33
CA THR A 101 10.86 -3.51 -5.39
C THR A 101 11.24 -4.99 -5.48
N PRO A 102 11.51 -5.67 -4.35
CA PRO A 102 11.83 -7.09 -4.40
C PRO A 102 10.60 -7.92 -4.76
N GLY A 103 10.84 -9.02 -5.46
CA GLY A 103 9.85 -10.03 -5.78
C GLY A 103 9.89 -11.24 -4.84
N PRO A 104 8.94 -12.13 -5.00
CA PRO A 104 7.69 -11.93 -5.73
C PRO A 104 6.76 -10.96 -5.01
N ARG A 105 5.92 -10.24 -5.75
CA ARG A 105 4.87 -9.40 -5.16
C ARG A 105 3.86 -10.30 -4.46
N GLU A 106 3.55 -9.98 -3.21
CA GLU A 106 2.52 -10.70 -2.45
C GLU A 106 1.12 -10.37 -3.03
N ASP A 107 0.12 -11.21 -2.71
CA ASP A 107 -1.25 -11.09 -3.20
C ASP A 107 -1.78 -9.66 -3.05
N VAL A 108 -2.09 -9.02 -4.18
CA VAL A 108 -2.54 -7.62 -4.25
C VAL A 108 -3.97 -7.43 -3.78
N ARG A 109 -4.77 -8.52 -3.69
CA ARG A 109 -6.21 -8.46 -3.47
C ARG A 109 -6.56 -7.99 -2.08
N ASP A 110 -7.73 -7.38 -1.97
CA ASP A 110 -8.40 -7.19 -0.69
C ASP A 110 -9.24 -8.41 -0.36
N VAL A 111 -9.51 -8.61 0.92
CA VAL A 111 -10.26 -9.75 1.43
C VAL A 111 -11.25 -9.32 2.49
N LEU A 112 -12.36 -10.04 2.58
CA LEU A 112 -13.30 -9.97 3.70
C LEU A 112 -12.97 -11.04 4.74
N CYS A 113 -12.96 -10.61 6.00
CA CYS A 113 -12.84 -11.48 7.16
C CYS A 113 -14.07 -11.27 8.04
N GLY A 114 -14.69 -12.34 8.50
CA GLY A 114 -15.93 -12.37 9.29
C GLY A 114 -17.12 -12.93 8.51
N ALA A 115 -17.31 -12.51 7.27
CA ALA A 115 -18.34 -13.04 6.37
C ALA A 115 -17.94 -12.87 4.90
N THR A 116 -18.69 -13.48 3.97
CA THR A 116 -18.60 -13.17 2.53
C THR A 116 -19.50 -11.98 2.19
N LEU A 117 -19.22 -11.27 1.10
CA LEU A 117 -20.01 -10.11 0.67
C LEU A 117 -21.49 -10.44 0.42
N ALA A 118 -21.72 -11.59 -0.19
CA ALA A 118 -23.08 -12.09 -0.42
C ALA A 118 -23.75 -12.60 0.86
N GLY A 119 -22.98 -13.06 1.85
CA GLY A 119 -23.48 -13.55 3.14
C GLY A 119 -23.78 -12.46 4.17
N LEU A 120 -23.34 -11.21 3.91
CA LEU A 120 -23.64 -10.09 4.79
C LEU A 120 -25.13 -9.71 4.71
N PRO A 121 -25.83 -9.58 5.85
CA PRO A 121 -27.21 -9.10 5.89
C PRO A 121 -27.31 -7.64 5.39
N GLU A 122 -28.53 -7.19 5.07
CA GLU A 122 -28.80 -5.80 4.75
C GLU A 122 -28.46 -4.92 5.96
N GLY A 123 -27.77 -3.79 5.71
CA GLY A 123 -27.33 -2.88 6.76
C GLY A 123 -26.13 -3.38 7.59
N ALA A 124 -25.49 -4.48 7.20
CA ALA A 124 -24.36 -5.04 7.93
C ALA A 124 -23.23 -4.03 8.14
N THR A 125 -22.60 -4.10 9.31
CA THR A 125 -21.50 -3.18 9.68
C THR A 125 -20.14 -3.75 9.28
N VAL A 126 -19.49 -3.10 8.31
CA VAL A 126 -18.17 -3.51 7.78
C VAL A 126 -17.11 -2.50 8.14
N GLY A 127 -16.02 -2.99 8.75
CA GLY A 127 -14.91 -2.14 9.21
C GLY A 127 -13.82 -1.94 8.17
N THR A 128 -13.50 -0.67 7.84
CA THR A 128 -12.29 -0.30 7.11
C THR A 128 -11.90 1.15 7.38
N GLY A 129 -10.60 1.48 7.34
CA GLY A 129 -10.11 2.85 7.46
C GLY A 129 -9.58 3.42 6.14
N ALA A 130 -9.76 2.73 5.01
CA ALA A 130 -9.25 3.15 3.71
C ALA A 130 -10.37 3.72 2.84
N PRO A 131 -10.32 5.02 2.45
CA PRO A 131 -11.36 5.65 1.62
C PRO A 131 -11.67 4.87 0.33
N ARG A 132 -10.67 4.35 -0.32
CA ARG A 132 -10.83 3.48 -1.51
C ARG A 132 -11.73 2.28 -1.21
N ARG A 133 -11.52 1.60 -0.08
CA ARG A 133 -12.32 0.42 0.29
C ARG A 133 -13.75 0.81 0.65
N VAL A 134 -13.94 1.93 1.35
CA VAL A 134 -15.28 2.47 1.64
C VAL A 134 -16.04 2.68 0.35
N ALA A 135 -15.46 3.45 -0.57
CA ALA A 135 -16.08 3.81 -1.84
C ALA A 135 -16.43 2.56 -2.69
N GLN A 136 -15.51 1.62 -2.82
CA GLN A 136 -15.75 0.41 -3.62
C GLN A 136 -16.73 -0.57 -2.95
N LEU A 137 -16.75 -0.66 -1.60
CA LEU A 137 -17.77 -1.44 -0.90
C LEU A 137 -19.17 -0.87 -1.15
N LEU A 138 -19.33 0.45 -1.00
CA LEU A 138 -20.61 1.12 -1.21
C LEU A 138 -21.07 1.06 -2.68
N ALA A 139 -20.14 1.04 -3.64
CA ALA A 139 -20.48 0.81 -5.04
C ALA A 139 -21.03 -0.59 -5.30
N LEU A 140 -20.55 -1.61 -4.58
CA LEU A 140 -21.02 -3.01 -4.71
C LEU A 140 -22.26 -3.28 -3.85
N ARG A 141 -22.33 -2.70 -2.66
CA ARG A 141 -23.35 -2.92 -1.62
C ARG A 141 -23.68 -1.59 -0.94
N PRO A 142 -24.53 -0.75 -1.54
CA PRO A 142 -24.89 0.58 -1.02
C PRO A 142 -25.66 0.54 0.30
N ASP A 143 -26.18 -0.62 0.67
CA ASP A 143 -26.89 -0.87 1.92
C ASP A 143 -25.96 -1.03 3.13
N LEU A 144 -24.65 -1.26 2.94
CA LEU A 144 -23.73 -1.52 4.03
C LEU A 144 -23.47 -0.28 4.91
N ASN A 145 -23.38 -0.51 6.22
CA ASN A 145 -22.89 0.47 7.17
C ASN A 145 -21.36 0.36 7.29
N VAL A 146 -20.60 1.13 6.49
CA VAL A 146 -19.13 1.07 6.50
C VAL A 146 -18.57 2.01 7.55
N VAL A 147 -17.87 1.46 8.55
CA VAL A 147 -17.35 2.22 9.70
C VAL A 147 -15.81 2.27 9.71
N PRO A 148 -15.22 3.41 10.14
CA PRO A 148 -13.79 3.55 10.23
C PRO A 148 -13.20 2.67 11.34
N ILE A 149 -12.14 1.95 11.02
CA ILE A 149 -11.38 1.18 12.01
C ILE A 149 -9.88 1.46 11.89
N ARG A 150 -9.22 1.47 13.04
CA ARG A 150 -7.76 1.60 13.14
C ARG A 150 -7.15 0.45 13.93
N GLY A 151 -5.83 0.36 13.90
CA GLY A 151 -5.06 -0.67 14.55
C GLY A 151 -4.33 -1.59 13.57
N ASN A 152 -3.57 -2.52 14.11
CA ASN A 152 -2.88 -3.56 13.34
C ASN A 152 -3.85 -4.67 12.87
N VAL A 153 -3.39 -5.52 11.95
CA VAL A 153 -4.20 -6.60 11.36
C VAL A 153 -4.88 -7.48 12.42
N PRO A 154 -4.16 -8.05 13.41
CA PRO A 154 -4.82 -8.85 14.46
C PRO A 154 -5.87 -8.09 15.27
N GLY A 155 -5.61 -6.81 15.59
CA GLY A 155 -6.55 -5.97 16.33
C GLY A 155 -7.83 -5.64 15.56
N ARG A 156 -7.74 -5.52 14.21
CA ARG A 156 -8.90 -5.34 13.34
C ARG A 156 -9.71 -6.62 13.23
N LEU A 157 -9.05 -7.78 13.04
CA LEU A 157 -9.70 -9.09 13.02
C LEU A 157 -10.46 -9.37 14.32
N ALA A 158 -9.87 -9.05 15.47
CA ALA A 158 -10.52 -9.28 16.76
C ALA A 158 -11.86 -8.53 16.93
N ARG A 159 -12.18 -7.56 16.07
CA ARG A 159 -13.48 -6.87 16.12
C ARG A 159 -14.62 -7.71 15.53
N THR A 160 -14.33 -8.59 14.57
CA THR A 160 -15.34 -9.52 14.01
C THR A 160 -15.61 -10.66 15.00
N THR A 161 -14.56 -11.27 15.56
CA THR A 161 -14.68 -12.36 16.52
C THR A 161 -15.36 -11.96 17.84
N LYS A 162 -15.30 -10.66 18.18
CA LYS A 162 -15.99 -10.09 19.36
C LYS A 162 -17.41 -9.60 19.07
N GLY A 163 -17.91 -9.81 17.84
CA GLY A 163 -19.25 -9.40 17.43
C GLY A 163 -19.47 -7.89 17.36
N ALA A 164 -18.38 -7.09 17.32
CA ALA A 164 -18.49 -5.65 17.17
C ALA A 164 -18.69 -5.20 15.71
N LEU A 165 -18.33 -6.05 14.76
CA LEU A 165 -18.48 -5.86 13.31
C LEU A 165 -18.85 -7.18 12.66
N ASP A 166 -19.66 -7.13 11.60
CA ASP A 166 -20.01 -8.31 10.81
C ASP A 166 -18.84 -8.77 9.93
N ALA A 167 -18.07 -7.80 9.40
CA ALA A 167 -16.86 -8.11 8.65
C ALA A 167 -15.83 -6.94 8.72
N VAL A 168 -14.60 -7.24 8.32
CA VAL A 168 -13.54 -6.24 8.07
C VAL A 168 -12.89 -6.48 6.72
N VAL A 169 -12.50 -5.40 6.03
CA VAL A 169 -11.72 -5.48 4.78
C VAL A 169 -10.25 -5.28 5.08
N LEU A 170 -9.45 -6.28 4.71
CA LEU A 170 -8.00 -6.29 4.89
C LEU A 170 -7.29 -6.59 3.56
N ALA A 171 -5.98 -6.35 3.48
CA ALA A 171 -5.16 -6.80 2.36
C ALA A 171 -4.71 -8.25 2.58
N ALA A 172 -4.90 -9.12 1.59
CA ALA A 172 -4.45 -10.52 1.62
C ALA A 172 -2.96 -10.61 2.00
N ALA A 173 -2.12 -9.78 1.39
CA ALA A 173 -0.68 -9.71 1.68
C ALA A 173 -0.34 -9.58 3.17
N GLY A 174 -1.15 -8.81 3.92
CA GLY A 174 -0.94 -8.64 5.36
C GLY A 174 -1.27 -9.89 6.16
N LEU A 175 -2.33 -10.59 5.78
CA LEU A 175 -2.76 -11.84 6.41
C LEU A 175 -1.79 -12.97 6.09
N ASN A 176 -1.40 -13.12 4.82
CA ASN A 176 -0.46 -14.14 4.36
C ASN A 176 0.88 -14.03 5.13
N ARG A 177 1.46 -12.82 5.20
CA ARG A 177 2.71 -12.57 5.93
C ARG A 177 2.61 -12.86 7.42
N LEU A 178 1.43 -12.74 8.00
CA LEU A 178 1.21 -13.04 9.43
C LEU A 178 0.76 -14.48 9.69
N GLY A 179 0.55 -15.29 8.66
CA GLY A 179 0.02 -16.66 8.79
C GLY A 179 -1.44 -16.69 9.23
N LEU A 180 -2.22 -15.65 8.88
CA LEU A 180 -3.63 -15.48 9.21
C LEU A 180 -4.56 -15.73 8.01
N THR A 181 -4.09 -16.47 7.00
CA THR A 181 -4.87 -16.87 5.84
C THR A 181 -6.18 -17.61 6.18
N PRO A 182 -6.26 -18.44 7.24
CA PRO A 182 -7.50 -19.09 7.64
C PRO A 182 -8.63 -18.13 8.05
N GLU A 183 -8.31 -16.87 8.35
CA GLU A 183 -9.29 -15.83 8.71
C GLU A 183 -9.99 -15.21 7.48
N ILE A 184 -9.56 -15.56 6.26
CA ILE A 184 -10.12 -15.03 5.02
C ILE A 184 -11.41 -15.80 4.71
N HIS A 185 -12.54 -15.09 4.65
CA HIS A 185 -13.84 -15.64 4.27
C HIS A 185 -14.11 -15.46 2.77
N GLU A 186 -13.64 -14.35 2.20
CA GLU A 186 -13.75 -14.10 0.76
C GLU A 186 -12.55 -13.29 0.26
N VAL A 187 -12.05 -13.65 -0.92
CA VAL A 187 -11.08 -12.89 -1.67
C VAL A 187 -11.82 -12.06 -2.72
N LEU A 188 -11.70 -10.74 -2.64
CA LEU A 188 -12.39 -9.83 -3.56
C LEU A 188 -11.68 -9.84 -4.93
N ASP A 189 -12.47 -9.96 -6.01
CA ASP A 189 -11.94 -9.97 -7.38
C ASP A 189 -11.33 -8.59 -7.71
N PRO A 190 -10.04 -8.51 -8.05
CA PRO A 190 -9.36 -7.24 -8.32
C PRO A 190 -9.85 -6.52 -9.58
N ARG A 191 -10.65 -7.18 -10.43
CA ARG A 191 -11.31 -6.54 -11.59
C ARG A 191 -12.49 -5.66 -11.15
N HIS A 192 -13.09 -5.94 -10.01
CA HIS A 192 -14.25 -5.22 -9.47
C HIS A 192 -13.92 -4.49 -8.16
N PHE A 193 -12.86 -4.90 -7.49
CA PHE A 193 -12.37 -4.29 -6.25
C PHE A 193 -10.87 -4.04 -6.36
N LEU A 194 -10.52 -2.97 -7.08
CA LEU A 194 -9.13 -2.65 -7.39
C LEU A 194 -8.30 -2.39 -6.13
N PRO A 195 -7.09 -2.97 -6.02
CA PRO A 195 -6.22 -2.78 -4.85
C PRO A 195 -5.69 -1.36 -4.75
N SER A 196 -5.09 -1.04 -3.60
CA SER A 196 -4.33 0.21 -3.44
C SER A 196 -3.06 0.15 -4.31
N PRO A 197 -2.67 1.25 -4.98
CA PRO A 197 -1.36 1.33 -5.64
C PRO A 197 -0.24 0.86 -4.71
N GLY A 198 0.62 -0.04 -5.18
CA GLY A 198 1.70 -0.65 -4.40
C GLY A 198 1.28 -1.70 -3.37
N GLN A 199 0.00 -2.12 -3.32
CA GLN A 199 -0.44 -3.18 -2.40
C GLN A 199 0.27 -4.50 -2.72
N GLY A 200 0.68 -5.23 -1.68
CA GLY A 200 1.45 -6.47 -1.80
C GLY A 200 2.97 -6.27 -1.91
N ALA A 201 3.42 -5.13 -2.45
CA ALA A 201 4.83 -4.82 -2.65
C ALA A 201 5.50 -4.24 -1.40
N LEU A 202 6.82 -4.46 -1.30
CA LEU A 202 7.71 -3.82 -0.34
C LEU A 202 8.46 -2.68 -1.02
N GLY A 203 8.58 -1.54 -0.35
CA GLY A 203 9.41 -0.42 -0.77
C GLY A 203 10.73 -0.44 -0.01
N ILE A 204 11.84 -0.46 -0.72
CA ILE A 204 13.19 -0.44 -0.15
C ILE A 204 13.78 0.95 -0.35
N GLN A 205 13.73 1.76 0.70
CA GLN A 205 14.24 3.13 0.64
C GLN A 205 15.63 3.19 1.27
N VAL A 206 16.57 3.81 0.57
CA VAL A 206 17.96 3.96 0.98
C VAL A 206 18.38 5.42 0.89
N ARG A 207 19.43 5.80 1.62
CA ARG A 207 20.09 7.09 1.40
C ARG A 207 20.86 7.02 0.07
N THR A 208 20.66 8.02 -0.79
CA THR A 208 21.36 8.15 -2.07
C THR A 208 22.88 8.10 -1.84
N ASP A 209 23.62 7.49 -2.76
CA ASP A 209 25.10 7.34 -2.73
C ASP A 209 25.66 6.60 -1.50
N SER A 210 24.82 5.89 -0.74
CA SER A 210 25.23 5.08 0.39
C SER A 210 25.80 3.70 -0.03
N LEU A 211 26.50 3.04 0.90
CA LEU A 211 26.89 1.64 0.73
C LEU A 211 25.66 0.76 0.46
N ALA A 212 24.59 0.95 1.22
CA ALA A 212 23.36 0.20 1.05
C ALA A 212 22.74 0.38 -0.35
N ALA A 213 22.76 1.63 -0.90
CA ALA A 213 22.30 1.88 -2.26
C ALA A 213 23.10 1.07 -3.28
N ARG A 214 24.44 1.06 -3.18
CA ARG A 214 25.31 0.30 -4.08
C ARG A 214 25.13 -1.23 -3.98
N LEU A 215 24.99 -1.76 -2.76
CA LEU A 215 24.80 -3.20 -2.53
C LEU A 215 23.45 -3.70 -3.01
N LEU A 216 22.40 -2.91 -2.83
CA LEU A 216 21.03 -3.35 -3.05
C LEU A 216 20.49 -3.00 -4.45
N THR A 217 21.19 -2.14 -5.21
CA THR A 217 20.85 -1.89 -6.61
C THR A 217 20.86 -3.20 -7.41
N GLY A 218 19.79 -3.46 -8.17
CA GLY A 218 19.64 -4.67 -8.98
C GLY A 218 19.19 -5.92 -8.21
N THR A 219 18.90 -5.83 -6.90
CA THR A 219 18.37 -6.96 -6.12
C THR A 219 16.85 -7.11 -6.22
N GLY A 220 16.19 -6.22 -6.95
CA GLY A 220 14.74 -6.22 -7.12
C GLY A 220 14.24 -7.11 -8.26
N ASP A 221 12.93 -7.19 -8.38
CA ASP A 221 12.21 -7.88 -9.44
C ASP A 221 11.72 -6.85 -10.47
N SER A 222 12.10 -6.99 -11.74
CA SER A 222 11.80 -6.04 -12.80
C SER A 222 10.30 -5.91 -13.09
N ASP A 223 9.55 -7.03 -13.05
CA ASP A 223 8.14 -7.03 -13.35
C ASP A 223 7.34 -6.39 -12.20
N VAL A 224 7.72 -6.68 -10.96
CA VAL A 224 7.15 -6.01 -9.78
C VAL A 224 7.46 -4.52 -9.82
N ASP A 225 8.70 -4.13 -10.17
CA ASP A 225 9.11 -2.73 -10.29
C ASP A 225 8.28 -1.99 -11.35
N ALA A 226 8.16 -2.55 -12.55
CA ALA A 226 7.35 -1.98 -13.62
C ALA A 226 5.88 -1.76 -13.18
N CYS A 227 5.27 -2.77 -12.55
CA CYS A 227 3.91 -2.69 -12.03
C CYS A 227 3.74 -1.55 -11.04
N VAL A 228 4.58 -1.49 -10.01
CA VAL A 228 4.42 -0.50 -8.93
C VAL A 228 4.80 0.91 -9.36
N ARG A 229 5.74 1.08 -10.29
CA ARG A 229 6.09 2.38 -10.88
C ARG A 229 4.92 2.96 -11.68
N ALA A 230 4.25 2.15 -12.51
CA ALA A 230 3.06 2.57 -13.23
C ALA A 230 1.91 2.97 -12.28
N GLU A 231 1.63 2.15 -11.28
CA GLU A 231 0.60 2.43 -10.26
C GLU A 231 0.90 3.72 -9.48
N ARG A 232 2.17 3.96 -9.12
CA ARG A 232 2.59 5.17 -8.39
C ARG A 232 2.61 6.41 -9.26
N ALA A 233 3.00 6.30 -10.54
CA ALA A 233 2.94 7.39 -11.51
C ALA A 233 1.50 7.85 -11.74
N LEU A 234 0.57 6.91 -11.93
CA LEU A 234 -0.86 7.20 -12.00
C LEU A 234 -1.35 7.93 -10.74
N LEU A 235 -1.01 7.41 -9.54
CA LEU A 235 -1.43 8.03 -8.28
C LEU A 235 -0.87 9.44 -8.10
N ALA A 236 0.38 9.68 -8.52
CA ALA A 236 1.03 10.97 -8.45
C ALA A 236 0.34 11.99 -9.37
N ASP A 237 0.03 11.60 -10.61
CA ASP A 237 -0.60 12.46 -11.61
C ASP A 237 -2.04 12.85 -11.23
N LEU A 238 -2.77 11.95 -10.60
CA LEU A 238 -4.08 12.25 -10.00
C LEU A 238 -3.98 13.12 -8.74
N HIS A 239 -2.77 13.60 -8.39
CA HIS A 239 -2.50 14.29 -7.13
C HIS A 239 -3.08 13.55 -5.92
N GLY A 240 -3.02 12.22 -5.98
CA GLY A 240 -3.53 11.32 -4.99
C GLY A 240 -2.49 11.00 -3.91
N GLY A 241 -2.98 10.78 -2.71
CA GLY A 241 -2.23 10.23 -1.59
C GLY A 241 -3.03 9.07 -0.97
N CYS A 242 -2.65 8.63 0.22
CA CYS A 242 -3.35 7.55 0.94
C CYS A 242 -4.81 7.88 1.30
N SER A 243 -5.25 9.13 1.11
CA SER A 243 -6.58 9.65 1.48
C SER A 243 -7.57 9.70 0.31
N VAL A 244 -7.17 9.33 -0.91
CA VAL A 244 -8.07 9.35 -2.07
C VAL A 244 -8.56 7.95 -2.43
N PRO A 245 -9.78 7.82 -2.98
CA PRO A 245 -10.37 6.54 -3.34
C PRO A 245 -9.92 6.08 -4.74
N VAL A 246 -8.62 5.97 -4.92
CA VAL A 246 -7.98 5.47 -6.14
C VAL A 246 -7.55 4.03 -5.95
N GLY A 247 -8.01 3.15 -6.82
CA GLY A 247 -7.51 1.78 -6.98
C GLY A 247 -6.67 1.67 -8.23
N ALA A 248 -5.58 0.88 -8.19
CA ALA A 248 -4.80 0.56 -9.38
C ALA A 248 -4.15 -0.82 -9.26
N TRP A 249 -4.05 -1.50 -10.38
CA TRP A 249 -3.46 -2.83 -10.47
C TRP A 249 -2.65 -2.98 -11.75
N GLY A 250 -1.32 -2.98 -11.60
CA GLY A 250 -0.36 -3.31 -12.64
C GLY A 250 -0.02 -4.80 -12.63
N ARG A 251 0.13 -5.38 -13.81
CA ARG A 251 0.58 -6.76 -14.02
C ARG A 251 1.34 -6.89 -15.33
N VAL A 252 2.47 -7.56 -15.30
CA VAL A 252 3.19 -7.96 -16.51
C VAL A 252 2.66 -9.33 -16.93
N GLU A 253 2.16 -9.42 -18.15
CA GLU A 253 1.58 -10.64 -18.70
C GLU A 253 2.66 -11.48 -19.44
N ARG A 254 2.29 -12.68 -19.88
CA ARG A 254 3.22 -13.62 -20.53
C ARG A 254 3.84 -13.11 -21.84
N ASP A 255 3.21 -12.14 -22.47
CA ASP A 255 3.71 -11.46 -23.66
C ASP A 255 4.76 -10.37 -23.37
N GLY A 256 5.07 -10.15 -22.07
CA GLY A 256 6.02 -9.15 -21.60
C GLY A 256 5.45 -7.74 -21.55
N LEU A 257 4.17 -7.56 -21.81
CA LEU A 257 3.51 -6.25 -21.75
C LEU A 257 3.01 -5.97 -20.31
N LEU A 258 3.07 -4.71 -19.94
CA LEU A 258 2.51 -4.20 -18.69
C LEU A 258 1.07 -3.75 -18.94
N HIS A 259 0.14 -4.37 -18.20
CA HIS A 259 -1.26 -3.97 -18.15
C HIS A 259 -1.51 -3.17 -16.87
N LEU A 260 -2.18 -2.04 -16.98
CA LEU A 260 -2.59 -1.21 -15.85
C LEU A 260 -4.09 -0.96 -15.91
N SER A 261 -4.80 -1.39 -14.87
CA SER A 261 -6.22 -1.08 -14.66
C SER A 261 -6.35 -0.16 -13.46
N ALA A 262 -7.22 0.86 -13.53
CA ALA A 262 -7.42 1.79 -12.44
C ALA A 262 -8.87 2.26 -12.32
N ALA A 263 -9.25 2.72 -11.13
CA ALA A 263 -10.55 3.32 -10.85
C ALA A 263 -10.44 4.45 -9.84
N VAL A 264 -11.29 5.46 -10.03
CA VAL A 264 -11.60 6.51 -9.06
C VAL A 264 -13.07 6.40 -8.72
N THR A 265 -13.40 6.21 -7.43
CA THR A 265 -14.78 6.00 -6.97
C THR A 265 -15.18 7.11 -6.02
N SER A 266 -16.38 7.68 -6.14
CA SER A 266 -16.90 8.67 -5.18
C SER A 266 -17.02 8.08 -3.77
N ALA A 267 -16.93 8.92 -2.75
CA ALA A 267 -16.92 8.47 -1.36
C ALA A 267 -18.19 7.67 -0.96
N ASP A 268 -19.30 7.97 -1.59
CA ASP A 268 -20.60 7.29 -1.42
C ASP A 268 -20.79 6.06 -2.34
N GLY A 269 -19.83 5.77 -3.22
CA GLY A 269 -19.90 4.66 -4.17
C GLY A 269 -20.81 4.86 -5.37
N THR A 270 -21.52 6.00 -5.48
CA THR A 270 -22.54 6.21 -6.53
C THR A 270 -21.97 6.47 -7.91
N ARG A 271 -20.71 6.95 -7.97
CA ARG A 271 -20.02 7.25 -9.22
C ARG A 271 -18.63 6.61 -9.23
N GLN A 272 -18.34 5.87 -10.29
CA GLN A 272 -17.03 5.27 -10.53
C GLN A 272 -16.58 5.55 -11.96
N VAL A 273 -15.33 5.95 -12.11
CA VAL A 273 -14.64 6.11 -13.40
C VAL A 273 -13.53 5.08 -13.46
N THR A 274 -13.43 4.35 -14.56
CA THR A 274 -12.43 3.30 -14.76
C THR A 274 -11.66 3.53 -16.04
N ALA A 275 -10.39 3.20 -16.06
CA ALA A 275 -9.56 3.19 -17.25
C ALA A 275 -8.55 2.04 -17.18
N GLU A 276 -8.16 1.54 -18.35
CA GLU A 276 -7.10 0.54 -18.49
C GLU A 276 -6.31 0.77 -19.76
N ALA A 277 -5.03 0.45 -19.72
CA ALA A 277 -4.17 0.48 -20.89
C ALA A 277 -3.07 -0.60 -20.76
N THR A 278 -2.44 -0.87 -21.90
CA THR A 278 -1.34 -1.82 -22.02
C THR A 278 -0.17 -1.12 -22.71
N GLY A 279 1.04 -1.36 -22.25
CA GLY A 279 2.25 -0.78 -22.82
C GLY A 279 3.51 -1.56 -22.49
N PRO A 280 4.67 -1.11 -23.01
CA PRO A 280 5.95 -1.73 -22.70
C PRO A 280 6.28 -1.66 -21.20
N ALA A 281 6.84 -2.74 -20.63
CA ALA A 281 7.19 -2.80 -19.23
C ALA A 281 8.40 -1.91 -18.85
N ASP A 282 9.17 -1.46 -19.82
CA ASP A 282 10.29 -0.52 -19.65
C ASP A 282 9.87 0.97 -19.67
N GLU A 283 8.59 1.27 -20.01
CA GLU A 283 8.01 2.63 -19.94
C GLU A 283 6.83 2.73 -18.92
N PRO A 284 6.99 2.26 -17.67
CA PRO A 284 5.86 2.10 -16.74
C PRO A 284 5.22 3.44 -16.33
N GLU A 285 6.02 4.49 -16.16
CA GLU A 285 5.46 5.81 -15.79
C GLU A 285 4.61 6.39 -16.92
N LYS A 286 5.03 6.23 -18.16
CA LYS A 286 4.25 6.68 -19.32
C LYS A 286 2.89 6.00 -19.38
N LEU A 287 2.84 4.69 -19.10
CA LEU A 287 1.58 3.96 -19.00
C LEU A 287 0.72 4.51 -17.84
N GLY A 288 1.33 4.77 -16.68
CA GLY A 288 0.66 5.38 -15.53
C GLY A 288 0.00 6.71 -15.87
N PHE A 289 0.73 7.62 -16.55
CA PHE A 289 0.22 8.92 -16.99
C PHE A 289 -0.88 8.78 -18.04
N THR A 290 -0.77 7.82 -18.96
CA THR A 290 -1.81 7.55 -19.96
C THR A 290 -3.13 7.18 -19.28
N VAL A 291 -3.11 6.23 -18.36
CA VAL A 291 -4.31 5.79 -17.63
C VAL A 291 -4.87 6.91 -16.74
N ALA A 292 -4.01 7.72 -16.11
CA ALA A 292 -4.44 8.88 -15.32
C ALA A 292 -5.17 9.92 -16.20
N ALA A 293 -4.62 10.24 -17.37
CA ALA A 293 -5.24 11.16 -18.33
C ALA A 293 -6.62 10.65 -18.78
N ASP A 294 -6.76 9.36 -19.05
CA ASP A 294 -8.02 8.74 -19.43
C ASP A 294 -9.06 8.84 -18.32
N LEU A 295 -8.67 8.60 -17.07
CA LEU A 295 -9.55 8.79 -15.90
C LEU A 295 -10.00 10.25 -15.76
N LEU A 296 -9.09 11.22 -15.93
CA LEU A 296 -9.39 12.64 -15.86
C LEU A 296 -10.36 13.07 -16.97
N ASN A 297 -10.15 12.61 -18.21
CA ASN A 297 -11.04 12.86 -19.35
C ASN A 297 -12.46 12.32 -19.13
N GLN A 298 -12.61 11.25 -18.35
CA GLN A 298 -13.89 10.65 -17.97
C GLN A 298 -14.53 11.31 -16.73
N GLY A 299 -13.92 12.36 -16.17
CA GLY A 299 -14.46 13.14 -15.06
C GLY A 299 -14.00 12.70 -13.66
N ALA A 300 -12.87 12.00 -13.54
CA ALA A 300 -12.28 11.67 -12.24
C ALA A 300 -11.91 12.93 -11.45
N ALA A 301 -11.58 14.04 -12.13
CA ALA A 301 -11.25 15.33 -11.49
C ALA A 301 -12.37 15.82 -10.56
N ASP A 302 -13.63 15.70 -10.98
CA ASP A 302 -14.78 16.13 -10.18
C ASP A 302 -14.90 15.30 -8.89
N ILE A 303 -14.73 13.98 -8.99
CA ILE A 303 -14.77 13.05 -7.84
C ILE A 303 -13.67 13.43 -6.84
N LEU A 304 -12.44 13.60 -7.34
CA LEU A 304 -11.28 13.93 -6.51
C LEU A 304 -11.41 15.31 -5.86
N SER A 305 -11.95 16.29 -6.59
CA SER A 305 -12.20 17.66 -6.08
C SER A 305 -13.22 17.66 -4.95
N ALA A 306 -14.34 16.94 -5.12
CA ALA A 306 -15.39 16.83 -4.09
C ALA A 306 -14.82 16.23 -2.79
N ILE A 307 -13.95 15.22 -2.88
CA ILE A 307 -13.32 14.60 -1.72
C ILE A 307 -12.35 15.57 -1.01
N ARG A 308 -11.52 16.31 -1.77
CA ARG A 308 -10.57 17.28 -1.19
C ARG A 308 -11.29 18.41 -0.46
N SER A 309 -12.45 18.81 -0.94
CA SER A 309 -13.27 19.86 -0.31
C SER A 309 -13.95 19.40 0.99
N SER A 310 -14.05 18.07 1.21
CA SER A 310 -14.64 17.47 2.41
C SER A 310 -13.63 17.09 3.50
N LEU A 311 -12.31 17.18 3.20
CA LEU A 311 -11.18 16.91 4.12
C LEU A 311 -10.66 18.21 4.77
#